data_ba0b6cd94bdcb04a3f81613a5559de57
#
_entry.id   ba0b6cd94bdcb04a3f81613a5559de57
#
_cell.length_a   1.000
_cell.length_b   1.000
_cell.length_c   1.000
_cell.angle_alpha   90.00
_cell.angle_beta   90.00
_cell.angle_gamma   90.00
#
_symmetry.space_group_name_H-M   'P 1'
#
loop_
_entity.id
_entity.type
_entity.pdbx_description
1 polymer ?
#
loop_
_entity_poly.entity_id
_entity_poly.type
_entity_poly.pdbx_seq_one_letter_code
_entity_poly.pdbx_strand_id
1 'polypeptide(L)'
;MEHLIIPENYSSALNLHDTQIGIKTVKDFFQSLLVRHLNLLRVSAPLFVDPASGMNDNLNGYERPVSFGILEQNDYRAEVVQSLAKWKRYALKEYGFSLGEGLYTDMNAIRRDETTDNIHSIFVDQWDWEKVIRLEDRNEAYLKSVVRSIVSAVCATEMNLHAMFPQLQELPLHSPNVTLSLIHI
;
A
#
# COMPACT_ATOMS: atom_id res chain seq x y z
N MET A 1 -12.91 22.19 -4.67
CA MET A 1 -11.47 21.81 -4.83
C MET A 1 -10.57 22.81 -4.08
N GLU A 2 -10.97 23.17 -2.87
CA GLU A 2 -10.27 24.19 -2.06
C GLU A 2 -8.93 23.70 -1.46
N HIS A 3 -8.68 22.41 -1.50
CA HIS A 3 -7.49 21.80 -0.86
C HIS A 3 -6.41 21.36 -1.86
N LEU A 4 -6.62 21.60 -3.16
CA LEU A 4 -5.65 21.27 -4.19
C LEU A 4 -4.73 22.44 -4.48
N ILE A 5 -3.44 22.27 -4.25
CA ILE A 5 -2.40 23.28 -4.53
C ILE A 5 -1.70 22.91 -5.82
N ILE A 6 -1.86 23.72 -6.86
CA ILE A 6 -1.16 23.54 -8.13
C ILE A 6 -0.23 24.76 -8.28
N PRO A 7 1.10 24.60 -8.29
CA PRO A 7 2.03 25.70 -8.50
C PRO A 7 1.79 26.38 -9.85
N GLU A 8 1.98 27.70 -9.90
CA GLU A 8 1.97 28.42 -11.17
C GLU A 8 3.03 27.83 -12.10
N ASN A 9 2.68 27.67 -13.38
CA ASN A 9 3.54 27.07 -14.40
C ASN A 9 3.96 25.61 -14.16
N TYR A 10 3.24 24.87 -13.33
CA TYR A 10 3.49 23.43 -13.17
C TYR A 10 3.33 22.70 -14.50
N SER A 11 4.35 21.92 -14.86
CA SER A 11 4.28 20.96 -15.96
C SER A 11 4.82 19.61 -15.49
N SER A 12 4.21 18.53 -15.97
CA SER A 12 4.72 17.19 -15.67
C SER A 12 6.08 16.97 -16.36
N ALA A 13 7.04 16.41 -15.63
CA ALA A 13 8.35 16.05 -16.19
C ALA A 13 8.25 14.93 -17.24
N LEU A 14 7.22 14.08 -17.15
CA LEU A 14 6.96 12.98 -18.08
C LEU A 14 5.64 13.23 -18.84
N ASN A 15 5.61 12.82 -20.11
CA ASN A 15 4.36 12.71 -20.85
C ASN A 15 3.49 11.54 -20.32
N LEU A 16 2.23 11.46 -20.76
CA LEU A 16 1.30 10.44 -20.26
C LEU A 16 1.76 9.00 -20.52
N HIS A 17 2.36 8.72 -21.66
CA HIS A 17 2.87 7.39 -22.01
C HIS A 17 4.04 6.99 -21.11
N ASP A 18 5.03 7.87 -20.96
CA ASP A 18 6.19 7.62 -20.10
C ASP A 18 5.80 7.53 -18.64
N THR A 19 4.77 8.29 -18.21
CA THR A 19 4.18 8.15 -16.87
C THR A 19 3.64 6.74 -16.62
N GLN A 20 2.95 6.13 -17.60
CA GLN A 20 2.45 4.76 -17.47
C GLN A 20 3.59 3.74 -17.41
N ILE A 21 4.65 3.92 -18.20
CA ILE A 21 5.86 3.09 -18.13
C ILE A 21 6.52 3.24 -16.75
N GLY A 22 6.62 4.47 -16.24
CA GLY A 22 7.15 4.75 -14.91
C GLY A 22 6.36 4.06 -13.80
N ILE A 23 5.03 4.18 -13.81
CA ILE A 23 4.14 3.51 -12.84
C ILE A 23 4.35 1.99 -12.88
N LYS A 24 4.36 1.39 -14.08
CA LYS A 24 4.61 -0.04 -14.24
C LYS A 24 5.98 -0.43 -13.67
N THR A 25 7.01 0.35 -13.98
CA THR A 25 8.37 0.10 -13.49
C THR A 25 8.45 0.18 -11.97
N VAL A 26 7.83 1.17 -11.34
CA VAL A 26 7.73 1.27 -9.87
C VAL A 26 7.07 0.00 -9.32
N LYS A 27 5.92 -0.37 -9.87
CA LYS A 27 5.18 -1.55 -9.38
C LYS A 27 6.03 -2.82 -9.47
N ASP A 28 6.61 -3.10 -10.60
CA ASP A 28 7.37 -4.33 -10.81
C ASP A 28 8.69 -4.36 -10.01
N PHE A 29 9.44 -3.27 -10.05
CA PHE A 29 10.78 -3.22 -9.45
C PHE A 29 10.72 -3.16 -7.92
N PHE A 30 9.96 -2.21 -7.37
CA PHE A 30 9.78 -2.10 -5.92
C PHE A 30 9.19 -3.38 -5.31
N GLN A 31 8.16 -3.93 -5.94
CA GLN A 31 7.53 -5.18 -5.53
C GLN A 31 8.54 -6.32 -5.47
N SER A 32 9.40 -6.46 -6.49
CA SER A 32 10.41 -7.51 -6.51
C SER A 32 11.44 -7.40 -5.40
N LEU A 33 11.82 -6.17 -5.04
CA LEU A 33 12.72 -5.90 -3.92
C LEU A 33 12.05 -6.18 -2.57
N LEU A 34 10.81 -5.69 -2.39
CA LEU A 34 10.04 -5.88 -1.17
C LEU A 34 9.87 -7.37 -0.85
N VAL A 35 9.49 -8.17 -1.87
CA VAL A 35 9.35 -9.63 -1.74
C VAL A 35 10.64 -10.28 -1.24
N ARG A 36 11.79 -9.92 -1.81
CA ARG A 36 13.09 -10.50 -1.41
C ARG A 36 13.51 -10.07 -0.02
N HIS A 37 13.37 -8.77 0.29
CA HIS A 37 13.81 -8.22 1.57
C HIS A 37 12.98 -8.72 2.75
N LEU A 38 11.68 -8.93 2.54
CA LEU A 38 10.76 -9.27 3.62
C LEU A 38 10.31 -10.73 3.59
N ASN A 39 10.71 -11.53 2.59
CA ASN A 39 10.26 -12.91 2.39
C ASN A 39 8.74 -13.01 2.27
N LEU A 40 8.18 -12.36 1.25
CA LEU A 40 6.75 -12.27 1.03
C LEU A 40 6.32 -13.10 -0.17
N LEU A 41 5.11 -13.67 -0.10
CA LEU A 41 4.42 -14.31 -1.21
C LEU A 41 3.23 -13.44 -1.64
N ARG A 42 3.07 -13.22 -2.95
CA ARG A 42 1.89 -12.54 -3.46
C ARG A 42 0.67 -13.43 -3.33
N VAL A 43 -0.40 -12.89 -2.78
CA VAL A 43 -1.71 -13.56 -2.69
C VAL A 43 -2.80 -12.66 -3.28
N SER A 44 -3.88 -13.26 -3.74
CA SER A 44 -5.07 -12.53 -4.16
C SER A 44 -5.91 -12.16 -2.95
N ALA A 45 -6.28 -10.90 -2.84
CA ALA A 45 -7.17 -10.41 -1.79
C ALA A 45 -8.58 -10.16 -2.32
N PRO A 46 -9.60 -10.19 -1.47
CA PRO A 46 -10.94 -9.80 -1.85
C PRO A 46 -11.02 -8.29 -2.15
N LEU A 47 -11.76 -7.92 -3.18
CA LEU A 47 -12.13 -6.53 -3.46
C LEU A 47 -13.31 -6.08 -2.59
N PHE A 48 -14.20 -7.00 -2.25
CA PHE A 48 -15.35 -6.78 -1.38
C PHE A 48 -15.58 -8.00 -0.48
N VAL A 49 -16.25 -7.77 0.61
CA VAL A 49 -16.52 -8.78 1.63
C VAL A 49 -17.95 -8.70 2.12
N ASP A 50 -18.42 -9.77 2.74
CA ASP A 50 -19.65 -9.79 3.52
C ASP A 50 -19.46 -8.93 4.79
N PRO A 51 -20.31 -7.93 5.05
CA PRO A 51 -20.26 -7.12 6.26
C PRO A 51 -20.31 -7.96 7.54
N ALA A 52 -21.09 -9.05 7.53
CA ALA A 52 -21.23 -9.94 8.69
C ALA A 52 -19.95 -10.71 9.03
N SER A 53 -19.02 -10.85 8.06
CA SER A 53 -17.73 -11.50 8.30
C SER A 53 -16.81 -10.71 9.25
N GLY A 54 -17.04 -9.41 9.42
CA GLY A 54 -16.20 -8.51 10.18
C GLY A 54 -14.79 -8.29 9.59
N MET A 55 -14.54 -8.75 8.35
CA MET A 55 -13.24 -8.66 7.70
C MET A 55 -12.92 -7.26 7.16
N ASN A 56 -13.94 -6.44 6.88
CA ASN A 56 -13.72 -5.05 6.53
C ASN A 56 -13.24 -4.27 7.76
N ASP A 57 -12.31 -3.35 7.56
CA ASP A 57 -11.81 -2.51 8.65
C ASP A 57 -12.61 -1.22 8.72
N ASN A 58 -12.93 -0.77 9.93
CA ASN A 58 -13.69 0.45 10.14
C ASN A 58 -12.82 1.72 10.17
N LEU A 59 -11.53 1.59 9.82
CA LEU A 59 -10.55 2.69 9.89
C LEU A 59 -10.62 3.42 11.25
N ASN A 60 -11.07 4.68 11.26
CA ASN A 60 -11.24 5.47 12.49
C ASN A 60 -12.63 5.29 13.13
N GLY A 61 -13.52 4.50 12.50
CA GLY A 61 -14.84 4.14 13.03
C GLY A 61 -16.00 4.99 12.56
N TYR A 62 -15.76 6.03 11.78
CA TYR A 62 -16.80 6.90 11.20
C TYR A 62 -16.87 6.82 9.67
N GLU A 63 -15.83 6.34 9.01
CA GLU A 63 -15.82 6.18 7.55
C GLU A 63 -16.77 5.06 7.14
N ARG A 64 -17.55 5.35 6.12
CA ARG A 64 -18.56 4.44 5.59
C ARG A 64 -18.00 3.65 4.41
N PRO A 65 -18.09 2.33 4.37
CA PRO A 65 -17.72 1.56 3.19
C PRO A 65 -18.66 1.84 2.02
N VAL A 66 -18.15 1.71 0.81
CA VAL A 66 -19.00 1.60 -0.37
C VAL A 66 -19.64 0.22 -0.37
N SER A 67 -20.95 0.16 -0.52
CA SER A 67 -21.71 -1.09 -0.50
C SER A 67 -22.63 -1.20 -1.70
N PHE A 68 -22.95 -2.45 -2.07
CA PHE A 68 -23.85 -2.79 -3.16
C PHE A 68 -24.61 -4.09 -2.86
N GLY A 69 -25.74 -4.29 -3.53
CA GLY A 69 -26.52 -5.53 -3.46
C GLY A 69 -26.03 -6.55 -4.49
N ILE A 70 -26.11 -7.83 -4.15
CA ILE A 70 -25.83 -8.95 -5.05
C ILE A 70 -27.17 -9.54 -5.50
N LEU A 71 -27.55 -9.34 -6.77
CA LEU A 71 -28.86 -9.69 -7.30
C LEU A 71 -29.21 -11.18 -7.09
N GLU A 72 -28.29 -12.09 -7.36
CA GLU A 72 -28.50 -13.54 -7.20
C GLU A 72 -28.65 -13.96 -5.73
N GLN A 73 -28.32 -13.09 -4.79
CA GLN A 73 -28.47 -13.32 -3.36
C GLN A 73 -29.56 -12.45 -2.72
N ASN A 74 -30.62 -12.15 -3.47
CA ASN A 74 -31.74 -11.32 -3.02
C ASN A 74 -31.29 -9.93 -2.54
N ASP A 75 -30.40 -9.28 -3.28
CA ASP A 75 -29.80 -7.99 -2.94
C ASP A 75 -29.03 -7.98 -1.61
N TYR A 76 -28.49 -9.15 -1.22
CA TYR A 76 -27.63 -9.23 -0.04
C TYR A 76 -26.46 -8.25 -0.17
N ARG A 77 -26.24 -7.49 0.91
CA ARG A 77 -25.27 -6.40 0.92
C ARG A 77 -23.82 -6.93 0.96
N ALA A 78 -23.01 -6.46 0.05
CA ALA A 78 -21.55 -6.59 0.08
C ALA A 78 -20.89 -5.22 0.27
N GLU A 79 -19.69 -5.19 0.82
CA GLU A 79 -18.93 -3.97 1.06
C GLU A 79 -17.56 -4.04 0.40
N VAL A 80 -17.20 -3.01 -0.36
CA VAL A 80 -15.84 -2.83 -0.88
C VAL A 80 -14.90 -2.61 0.32
N VAL A 81 -13.76 -3.28 0.29
CA VAL A 81 -12.79 -3.20 1.40
C VAL A 81 -12.24 -1.78 1.55
N GLN A 82 -12.15 -1.32 2.81
CA GLN A 82 -11.48 -0.07 3.17
C GLN A 82 -10.03 -0.31 3.60
N SER A 83 -9.76 -1.47 4.18
CA SER A 83 -8.44 -1.96 4.59
C SER A 83 -8.45 -3.48 4.64
N LEU A 84 -7.31 -4.10 4.38
CA LEU A 84 -7.11 -5.55 4.46
C LEU A 84 -6.39 -6.00 5.75
N ALA A 85 -6.25 -5.13 6.77
CA ALA A 85 -5.48 -5.43 7.96
C ALA A 85 -5.98 -6.70 8.69
N LYS A 86 -7.30 -6.84 8.86
CA LYS A 86 -7.90 -8.04 9.47
C LYS A 86 -7.79 -9.26 8.56
N TRP A 87 -8.11 -9.09 7.27
CA TRP A 87 -8.07 -10.16 6.30
C TRP A 87 -6.66 -10.75 6.14
N LYS A 88 -5.61 -9.93 6.07
CA LYS A 88 -4.23 -10.42 5.95
C LYS A 88 -3.83 -11.33 7.10
N ARG A 89 -4.18 -10.99 8.35
CA ARG A 89 -3.91 -11.84 9.52
C ARG A 89 -4.66 -13.16 9.45
N TYR A 90 -5.90 -13.12 9.01
CA TYR A 90 -6.68 -14.34 8.76
C TYR A 90 -6.02 -15.18 7.65
N ALA A 91 -5.66 -14.57 6.53
CA ALA A 91 -5.03 -15.23 5.38
C ALA A 91 -3.67 -15.86 5.73
N LEU A 92 -2.84 -15.21 6.54
CA LEU A 92 -1.58 -15.80 7.02
C LEU A 92 -1.81 -17.16 7.71
N LYS A 93 -2.84 -17.25 8.52
CA LYS A 93 -3.20 -18.50 9.21
C LYS A 93 -3.78 -19.53 8.25
N GLU A 94 -4.78 -19.14 7.46
CA GLU A 94 -5.52 -20.05 6.57
C GLU A 94 -4.64 -20.64 5.47
N TYR A 95 -3.67 -19.85 4.97
CA TYR A 95 -2.74 -20.29 3.92
C TYR A 95 -1.50 -20.98 4.50
N GLY A 96 -1.38 -21.12 5.82
CA GLY A 96 -0.32 -21.86 6.47
C GLY A 96 1.06 -21.20 6.40
N PHE A 97 1.14 -19.88 6.44
CA PHE A 97 2.43 -19.17 6.46
C PHE A 97 3.22 -19.49 7.72
N SER A 98 4.49 -19.80 7.52
CA SER A 98 5.41 -20.14 8.60
C SER A 98 6.07 -18.88 9.20
N LEU A 99 6.75 -19.07 10.32
CA LEU A 99 7.54 -18.02 10.96
C LEU A 99 8.60 -17.47 10.00
N GLY A 100 8.66 -16.15 9.88
CA GLY A 100 9.60 -15.44 8.98
C GLY A 100 9.09 -15.30 7.55
N GLU A 101 7.94 -15.89 7.22
CA GLU A 101 7.25 -15.70 5.94
C GLU A 101 6.15 -14.65 6.07
N GLY A 102 5.74 -14.10 4.96
CA GLY A 102 4.64 -13.16 4.90
C GLY A 102 3.93 -13.16 3.55
N LEU A 103 2.83 -12.45 3.50
CA LEU A 103 2.08 -12.21 2.27
C LEU A 103 2.10 -10.74 1.90
N TYR A 104 1.93 -10.46 0.63
CA TYR A 104 1.54 -9.14 0.14
C TYR A 104 0.45 -9.28 -0.92
N THR A 105 -0.28 -8.22 -1.12
CA THR A 105 -1.34 -8.15 -2.13
C THR A 105 -1.42 -6.76 -2.72
N ASP A 106 -1.86 -6.68 -3.98
CA ASP A 106 -2.32 -5.43 -4.57
C ASP A 106 -3.72 -5.17 -4.03
N MET A 107 -3.89 -4.06 -3.34
CA MET A 107 -5.15 -3.67 -2.76
C MET A 107 -5.71 -2.45 -3.48
N ASN A 108 -6.96 -2.54 -3.90
CA ASN A 108 -7.74 -1.39 -4.35
C ASN A 108 -8.85 -1.12 -3.34
N ALA A 109 -8.97 0.12 -2.91
CA ALA A 109 -10.00 0.56 -1.99
C ALA A 109 -10.67 1.85 -2.45
N ILE A 110 -11.88 2.07 -1.98
CA ILE A 110 -12.63 3.31 -2.20
C ILE A 110 -12.91 3.95 -0.84
N ARG A 111 -12.31 5.09 -0.59
CA ARG A 111 -12.51 5.89 0.62
C ARG A 111 -13.48 7.02 0.33
N ARG A 112 -14.76 6.71 0.34
CA ARG A 112 -15.84 7.64 -0.09
C ARG A 112 -15.97 8.90 0.75
N ASP A 113 -15.51 8.87 1.99
CA ASP A 113 -15.61 9.97 2.94
C ASP A 113 -14.26 10.72 3.10
N GLU A 114 -13.29 10.48 2.18
CA GLU A 114 -11.98 11.14 2.22
C GLU A 114 -12.06 12.60 1.82
N THR A 115 -11.37 13.46 2.56
CA THR A 115 -11.12 14.84 2.14
C THR A 115 -9.93 14.86 1.18
N THR A 116 -10.20 15.07 -0.09
CA THR A 116 -9.17 15.01 -1.14
C THR A 116 -8.29 16.25 -1.15
N ASP A 117 -6.97 16.02 -1.32
CA ASP A 117 -5.95 17.06 -1.49
C ASP A 117 -4.85 16.56 -2.44
N ASN A 118 -3.64 17.12 -2.38
CA ASN A 118 -2.53 16.72 -3.26
C ASN A 118 -2.02 15.30 -3.01
N ILE A 119 -2.28 14.72 -1.83
CA ILE A 119 -1.77 13.40 -1.42
C ILE A 119 -2.88 12.43 -0.97
N HIS A 120 -4.11 12.90 -0.82
CA HIS A 120 -5.26 12.07 -0.45
C HIS A 120 -6.24 11.93 -1.61
N SER A 121 -6.61 10.70 -1.92
CA SER A 121 -7.53 10.36 -3.02
C SER A 121 -8.64 9.43 -2.53
N ILE A 122 -9.81 9.53 -3.18
CA ILE A 122 -10.92 8.60 -2.97
C ILE A 122 -10.54 7.17 -3.37
N PHE A 123 -9.80 7.02 -4.48
CA PHE A 123 -9.28 5.73 -4.94
C PHE A 123 -7.90 5.47 -4.33
N VAL A 124 -7.74 4.30 -3.75
CA VAL A 124 -6.47 3.84 -3.18
C VAL A 124 -5.99 2.60 -3.93
N ASP A 125 -4.77 2.67 -4.45
CA ASP A 125 -4.02 1.57 -5.05
C ASP A 125 -2.71 1.42 -4.28
N GLN A 126 -2.58 0.36 -3.49
CA GLN A 126 -1.43 0.17 -2.61
C GLN A 126 -0.97 -1.29 -2.56
N TRP A 127 0.30 -1.51 -2.22
CA TRP A 127 0.76 -2.79 -1.72
C TRP A 127 0.48 -2.88 -0.23
N ASP A 128 -0.20 -3.93 0.14
CA ASP A 128 -0.51 -4.21 1.53
C ASP A 128 0.11 -5.54 1.93
N TRP A 129 0.86 -5.57 3.01
CA TRP A 129 1.61 -6.75 3.42
C TRP A 129 1.48 -7.04 4.92
N GLU A 130 1.73 -8.30 5.28
CA GLU A 130 1.74 -8.79 6.65
C GLU A 130 2.74 -9.94 6.76
N LYS A 131 3.45 -10.07 7.89
CA LYS A 131 4.49 -11.07 8.09
C LYS A 131 4.36 -11.75 9.45
N VAL A 132 4.62 -13.07 9.50
CA VAL A 132 4.66 -13.83 10.76
C VAL A 132 6.01 -13.61 11.43
N ILE A 133 5.98 -13.06 12.64
CA ILE A 133 7.17 -12.83 13.46
C ILE A 133 7.01 -13.47 14.84
N ARG A 134 8.11 -13.69 15.54
CA ARG A 134 8.07 -14.14 16.94
C ARG A 134 7.64 -13.00 17.87
N LEU A 135 7.15 -13.35 19.03
CA LEU A 135 6.78 -12.36 20.03
C LEU A 135 8.01 -11.54 20.51
N GLU A 136 9.16 -12.20 20.65
CA GLU A 136 10.43 -11.57 21.01
C GLU A 136 10.98 -10.62 19.95
N ASP A 137 10.60 -10.83 18.67
CA ASP A 137 10.96 -9.94 17.56
C ASP A 137 10.08 -8.67 17.51
N ARG A 138 9.04 -8.60 18.34
CA ARG A 138 8.21 -7.40 18.46
C ARG A 138 8.93 -6.32 19.29
N ASN A 139 10.00 -5.80 18.73
CA ASN A 139 10.88 -4.82 19.36
C ASN A 139 11.36 -3.77 18.35
N GLU A 140 11.95 -2.69 18.88
CA GLU A 140 12.42 -1.57 18.06
C GLU A 140 13.57 -1.94 17.10
N ALA A 141 14.45 -2.85 17.50
CA ALA A 141 15.58 -3.28 16.66
C ALA A 141 15.08 -4.01 15.40
N TYR A 142 14.10 -4.90 15.54
CA TYR A 142 13.48 -5.59 14.42
C TYR A 142 12.69 -4.60 13.53
N LEU A 143 11.90 -3.70 14.13
CA LEU A 143 11.20 -2.66 13.39
C LEU A 143 12.17 -1.82 12.55
N LYS A 144 13.26 -1.36 13.13
CA LYS A 144 14.31 -0.61 12.42
C LYS A 144 14.90 -1.41 11.25
N SER A 145 15.13 -2.70 11.42
CA SER A 145 15.64 -3.55 10.33
C SER A 145 14.66 -3.65 9.15
N VAL A 146 13.37 -3.83 9.43
CA VAL A 146 12.31 -3.88 8.42
C VAL A 146 12.18 -2.54 7.69
N VAL A 147 12.15 -1.42 8.43
CA VAL A 147 12.06 -0.08 7.84
C VAL A 147 13.26 0.20 6.94
N ARG A 148 14.49 -0.14 7.36
CA ARG A 148 15.67 0.02 6.50
C ARG A 148 15.58 -0.79 5.21
N SER A 149 15.06 -2.00 5.28
CA SER A 149 14.83 -2.85 4.09
C SER A 149 13.84 -2.19 3.12
N ILE A 150 12.74 -1.63 3.62
CA ILE A 150 11.75 -0.93 2.82
C ILE A 150 12.35 0.34 2.19
N VAL A 151 13.03 1.16 2.99
CA VAL A 151 13.66 2.40 2.49
C VAL A 151 14.74 2.09 1.45
N SER A 152 15.53 1.03 1.65
CA SER A 152 16.49 0.58 0.64
C SER A 152 15.81 0.21 -0.69
N ALA A 153 14.64 -0.46 -0.63
CA ALA A 153 13.87 -0.77 -1.83
C ALA A 153 13.31 0.50 -2.50
N VAL A 154 12.87 1.50 -1.74
CA VAL A 154 12.43 2.81 -2.26
C VAL A 154 13.59 3.49 -2.99
N CYS A 155 14.74 3.69 -2.31
CA CYS A 155 15.90 4.35 -2.91
C CYS A 155 16.39 3.65 -4.19
N ALA A 156 16.43 2.32 -4.20
CA ALA A 156 16.83 1.57 -5.38
C ALA A 156 15.82 1.75 -6.55
N THR A 157 14.53 1.86 -6.23
CA THR A 157 13.48 2.11 -7.24
C THR A 157 13.61 3.51 -7.83
N GLU A 158 13.87 4.52 -7.01
CA GLU A 158 14.11 5.90 -7.47
C GLU A 158 15.35 5.99 -8.38
N MET A 159 16.45 5.36 -7.96
CA MET A 159 17.66 5.29 -8.79
C MET A 159 17.41 4.64 -10.15
N ASN A 160 16.61 3.57 -10.18
CA ASN A 160 16.22 2.91 -11.41
C ASN A 160 15.38 3.82 -12.31
N LEU A 161 14.43 4.56 -11.75
CA LEU A 161 13.62 5.53 -12.50
C LEU A 161 14.46 6.68 -13.04
N HIS A 162 15.42 7.22 -12.28
CA HIS A 162 16.33 8.26 -12.74
C HIS A 162 17.22 7.77 -13.88
N ALA A 163 17.62 6.50 -13.87
CA ALA A 163 18.38 5.91 -14.97
C ALA A 163 17.53 5.74 -16.25
N MET A 164 16.23 5.45 -16.10
CA MET A 164 15.30 5.26 -17.23
C MET A 164 14.80 6.59 -17.80
N PHE A 165 14.60 7.59 -16.94
CA PHE A 165 13.99 8.87 -17.27
C PHE A 165 14.91 10.03 -16.85
N PRO A 166 15.83 10.47 -17.71
CA PRO A 166 16.74 11.59 -17.40
C PRO A 166 16.02 12.87 -16.95
N GLN A 167 14.79 13.07 -17.39
CA GLN A 167 13.95 14.22 -16.99
C GLN A 167 13.64 14.26 -15.49
N LEU A 168 13.74 13.12 -14.79
CA LEU A 168 13.51 13.02 -13.35
C LEU A 168 14.78 13.26 -12.52
N GLN A 169 15.96 13.34 -13.14
CA GLN A 169 17.24 13.46 -12.41
C GLN A 169 17.39 14.76 -11.61
N GLU A 170 16.62 15.78 -11.92
CA GLU A 170 16.58 17.04 -11.15
C GLU A 170 15.81 16.89 -9.82
N LEU A 171 15.00 15.83 -9.67
CA LEU A 171 14.28 15.55 -8.43
C LEU A 171 15.22 14.94 -7.39
N PRO A 172 15.13 15.37 -6.12
CA PRO A 172 15.98 14.80 -5.07
C PRO A 172 15.61 13.35 -4.80
N LEU A 173 16.62 12.50 -4.62
CA LEU A 173 16.44 11.14 -4.13
C LEU A 173 16.22 11.12 -2.62
N HIS A 174 15.43 10.16 -2.15
CA HIS A 174 15.30 9.92 -0.72
C HIS A 174 16.62 9.45 -0.11
N SER A 175 16.89 9.92 1.11
CA SER A 175 18.05 9.46 1.87
C SER A 175 17.87 8.03 2.36
N PRO A 176 18.88 7.17 2.26
CA PRO A 176 18.84 5.84 2.88
C PRO A 176 18.91 5.90 4.42
N ASN A 177 19.19 7.06 4.99
CA ASN A 177 19.24 7.26 6.44
C ASN A 177 17.86 7.34 7.04
N VAL A 178 17.52 6.39 7.91
CA VAL A 178 16.21 6.30 8.55
C VAL A 178 16.31 6.76 9.99
N THR A 179 15.54 7.77 10.34
CA THR A 179 15.28 8.16 11.73
C THR A 179 13.83 7.81 12.06
N LEU A 180 13.63 6.96 13.06
CA LEU A 180 12.28 6.68 13.55
C LEU A 180 11.92 7.72 14.61
N SER A 181 10.83 8.43 14.39
CA SER A 181 10.20 9.29 15.39
C SER A 181 8.98 8.54 15.95
N LEU A 182 9.04 8.18 17.22
CA LEU A 182 7.92 7.60 17.94
C LEU A 182 7.08 8.75 18.52
N ILE A 183 6.35 9.46 17.65
CA ILE A 183 5.39 10.45 18.08
C ILE A 183 4.05 9.73 18.21
N HIS A 184 3.68 9.47 19.44
CA HIS A 184 2.38 8.96 19.89
C HIS A 184 1.84 7.70 19.15
N ILE A 185 2.07 6.57 19.77
CA ILE A 185 1.19 5.40 19.64
C ILE A 185 0.25 5.42 20.84
#